data_1b33a9b83e308e1f8851765fe4aca6f9
#
_entry.id   1b33a9b83e308e1f8851765fe4aca6f9
#
_cell.length_a   1.000
_cell.length_b   1.000
_cell.length_c   1.000
_cell.angle_alpha   90.00
_cell.angle_beta   90.00
_cell.angle_gamma   90.00
#
_symmetry.space_group_name_H-M   'P 1'
#
loop_
_entity.id
_entity.type
_entity.pdbx_description
1 polymer ?
#
loop_
_entity_poly.entity_id
_entity_poly.type
_entity_poly.pdbx_seq_one_letter_code
_entity_poly.pdbx_strand_id
1 'polypeptide(L)'
;AYMYHCGKSEAFIGCALNKYPRDTYFIADKLPIWLCDTKEDMKLVFDEQLERTGMDYFDFYLLHSLDNENFEKCEKFDAYDFLKKMQKEGKIKYIGFSFHGTVDDLRNIVSAHKWDFAQIQMNYLDWENQNAKMQYQILEDAGIPTIVMEPVRGGKLALVNDEISDMFKSLKPDNSPASWAMGFVASHKNIITILSGMNSAEQMLDNLSTLTDFKPFTDIENSLCEKAAAIINKSEV
;
A
#
# COMPACT_ATOMS: atom_id res chain seq x y z
N ALA A 1 10.90 0.76 -4.79
CA ALA A 1 10.94 -0.60 -5.31
C ALA A 1 11.70 -0.65 -6.64
N TYR A 2 12.23 -1.81 -6.96
CA TYR A 2 13.22 -2.10 -8.00
C TYR A 2 12.98 -1.43 -9.37
N MET A 3 11.71 -1.39 -9.83
CA MET A 3 11.36 -0.82 -11.15
C MET A 3 10.85 0.61 -11.09
N TYR A 4 10.58 1.16 -9.92
CA TYR A 4 9.92 2.45 -9.79
C TYR A 4 10.82 3.59 -10.30
N HIS A 5 10.20 4.54 -11.00
CA HIS A 5 10.90 5.66 -11.63
C HIS A 5 12.06 5.22 -12.57
N CYS A 6 11.78 4.21 -13.42
CA CYS A 6 12.76 3.63 -14.33
C CYS A 6 14.01 3.09 -13.59
N GLY A 7 13.81 2.42 -12.44
CA GLY A 7 14.86 1.83 -11.62
C GLY A 7 15.67 2.83 -10.78
N LYS A 8 15.24 4.09 -10.68
CA LYS A 8 15.98 5.13 -9.95
C LYS A 8 15.49 5.33 -8.51
N SER A 9 14.34 4.74 -8.15
CA SER A 9 13.69 4.98 -6.84
C SER A 9 14.58 4.60 -5.67
N GLU A 10 15.22 3.44 -5.72
CA GLU A 10 16.07 2.92 -4.64
C GLU A 10 17.29 3.82 -4.40
N ALA A 11 18.03 4.13 -5.48
CA ALA A 11 19.19 5.03 -5.38
C ALA A 11 18.80 6.43 -4.90
N PHE A 12 17.64 6.95 -5.33
CA PHE A 12 17.13 8.23 -4.86
C PHE A 12 16.82 8.20 -3.35
N ILE A 13 16.13 7.16 -2.88
CA ILE A 13 15.79 6.99 -1.46
C ILE A 13 17.07 6.87 -0.62
N GLY A 14 18.04 6.06 -1.06
CA GLY A 14 19.34 5.95 -0.41
C GLY A 14 20.03 7.32 -0.25
N CYS A 15 20.12 8.06 -1.34
CA CYS A 15 20.72 9.40 -1.34
C CYS A 15 19.94 10.40 -0.43
N ALA A 16 18.62 10.32 -0.42
CA ALA A 16 17.79 11.22 0.39
C ALA A 16 17.87 10.93 1.91
N LEU A 17 17.95 9.64 2.28
CA LEU A 17 17.84 9.18 3.66
C LEU A 17 19.19 8.96 4.36
N ASN A 18 20.31 8.79 3.65
CA ASN A 18 21.62 8.48 4.24
C ASN A 18 22.16 9.53 5.22
N LYS A 19 21.61 10.74 5.20
CA LYS A 19 21.95 11.84 6.14
C LYS A 19 21.20 11.76 7.47
N TYR A 20 20.22 10.87 7.60
CA TYR A 20 19.44 10.65 8.81
C TYR A 20 19.86 9.34 9.50
N PRO A 21 19.85 9.27 10.85
CA PRO A 21 20.10 8.02 11.55
C PRO A 21 19.10 6.93 11.09
N ARG A 22 19.61 5.71 10.82
CA ARG A 22 18.82 4.63 10.22
C ARG A 22 17.61 4.20 11.06
N ASP A 23 17.65 4.39 12.36
CA ASP A 23 16.61 4.07 13.32
C ASP A 23 15.48 5.13 13.42
N THR A 24 15.60 6.24 12.69
CA THR A 24 14.61 7.33 12.72
C THR A 24 13.53 7.20 11.64
N TYR A 25 13.62 6.22 10.74
CA TYR A 25 12.65 5.99 9.67
C TYR A 25 12.50 4.51 9.36
N PHE A 26 11.34 4.16 8.81
CA PHE A 26 11.10 2.83 8.24
C PHE A 26 11.31 2.86 6.73
N ILE A 27 11.89 1.78 6.20
CA ILE A 27 12.06 1.60 4.76
C ILE A 27 11.44 0.28 4.33
N ALA A 28 10.68 0.34 3.23
CA ALA A 28 10.08 -0.83 2.60
C ALA A 28 10.62 -1.02 1.19
N ASP A 29 10.93 -2.27 0.82
CA ASP A 29 11.23 -2.63 -0.55
C ASP A 29 10.52 -3.93 -0.95
N LYS A 30 10.58 -4.31 -2.23
CA LYS A 30 9.77 -5.39 -2.80
C LYS A 30 10.58 -6.24 -3.75
N LEU A 31 10.42 -7.56 -3.66
CA LEU A 31 10.99 -8.54 -4.59
C LEU A 31 10.10 -8.68 -5.83
N PRO A 32 10.54 -8.22 -7.01
CA PRO A 32 9.80 -8.40 -8.26
C PRO A 32 10.02 -9.81 -8.82
N ILE A 33 9.28 -10.79 -8.32
CA ILE A 33 9.48 -12.21 -8.64
C ILE A 33 9.41 -12.51 -10.16
N TRP A 34 8.66 -11.73 -10.93
CA TRP A 34 8.56 -11.88 -12.38
C TRP A 34 9.87 -11.59 -13.12
N LEU A 35 10.84 -10.90 -12.49
CA LEU A 35 12.18 -10.67 -13.04
C LEU A 35 13.20 -11.76 -12.69
N CYS A 36 12.84 -12.73 -11.84
CA CYS A 36 13.72 -13.83 -11.46
C CYS A 36 13.45 -15.02 -12.40
N ASP A 37 14.47 -15.52 -13.07
CA ASP A 37 14.39 -16.74 -13.89
C ASP A 37 14.78 -17.99 -13.10
N THR A 38 15.56 -17.80 -12.04
CA THR A 38 16.04 -18.85 -11.13
C THR A 38 15.84 -18.45 -9.67
N LYS A 39 16.00 -19.41 -8.74
CA LYS A 39 15.98 -19.13 -7.29
C LYS A 39 17.12 -18.21 -6.86
N GLU A 40 18.27 -18.33 -7.51
CA GLU A 40 19.48 -17.55 -7.22
C GLU A 40 19.28 -16.06 -7.54
N ASP A 41 18.46 -15.74 -8.54
CA ASP A 41 18.18 -14.36 -8.95
C ASP A 41 17.51 -13.56 -7.83
N MET A 42 16.71 -14.19 -6.97
CA MET A 42 16.12 -13.52 -5.81
C MET A 42 17.18 -12.90 -4.89
N LYS A 43 18.29 -13.65 -4.68
CA LYS A 43 19.40 -13.15 -3.86
C LYS A 43 20.15 -12.01 -4.55
N LEU A 44 20.35 -12.11 -5.86
CA LEU A 44 21.01 -11.05 -6.64
C LEU A 44 20.19 -9.75 -6.61
N VAL A 45 18.89 -9.84 -6.84
CA VAL A 45 17.96 -8.69 -6.76
C VAL A 45 17.98 -8.08 -5.36
N PHE A 46 17.89 -8.91 -4.32
CA PHE A 46 17.87 -8.43 -2.93
C PHE A 46 19.17 -7.71 -2.56
N ASP A 47 20.32 -8.25 -2.93
CA ASP A 47 21.62 -7.64 -2.66
C ASP A 47 21.79 -6.32 -3.41
N GLU A 48 21.37 -6.28 -4.68
CA GLU A 48 21.38 -5.05 -5.48
C GLU A 48 20.49 -3.95 -4.87
N GLN A 49 19.33 -4.31 -4.30
CA GLN A 49 18.46 -3.38 -3.60
C GLN A 49 19.12 -2.80 -2.34
N LEU A 50 19.79 -3.62 -1.55
CA LEU A 50 20.58 -3.15 -0.39
C LEU A 50 21.69 -2.20 -0.84
N GLU A 51 22.42 -2.54 -1.91
CA GLU A 51 23.49 -1.72 -2.47
C GLU A 51 22.95 -0.37 -3.00
N ARG A 52 21.87 -0.38 -3.81
CA ARG A 52 21.27 0.82 -4.39
C ARG A 52 20.72 1.77 -3.34
N THR A 53 20.10 1.21 -2.29
CA THR A 53 19.57 2.00 -1.19
C THR A 53 20.64 2.43 -0.19
N GLY A 54 21.81 1.78 -0.17
CA GLY A 54 22.85 1.95 0.83
C GLY A 54 22.40 1.51 2.23
N MET A 55 21.44 0.58 2.32
CA MET A 55 20.89 0.10 3.58
C MET A 55 21.46 -1.26 3.96
N ASP A 56 21.62 -1.51 5.27
CA ASP A 56 22.00 -2.81 5.80
C ASP A 56 20.84 -3.78 5.94
N TYR A 57 19.62 -3.26 6.05
CA TYR A 57 18.36 -4.02 6.19
C TYR A 57 17.15 -3.21 5.74
N PHE A 58 16.06 -3.90 5.41
CA PHE A 58 14.73 -3.33 5.22
C PHE A 58 13.85 -3.61 6.44
N ASP A 59 13.05 -2.60 6.86
CA ASP A 59 12.05 -2.83 7.91
C ASP A 59 10.91 -3.69 7.38
N PHE A 60 10.41 -3.37 6.20
CA PHE A 60 9.32 -4.10 5.53
C PHE A 60 9.80 -4.61 4.17
N TYR A 61 9.63 -5.90 3.93
CA TYR A 61 9.99 -6.45 2.63
C TYR A 61 8.85 -7.31 2.09
N LEU A 62 8.48 -7.08 0.83
CA LEU A 62 7.27 -7.64 0.24
C LEU A 62 7.59 -8.54 -0.95
N LEU A 63 6.85 -9.63 -1.10
CA LEU A 63 6.66 -10.23 -2.43
C LEU A 63 5.78 -9.26 -3.24
N HIS A 64 6.30 -8.82 -4.39
CA HIS A 64 5.71 -7.71 -5.14
C HIS A 64 4.60 -8.18 -6.07
N SER A 65 3.46 -7.48 -6.00
CA SER A 65 2.34 -7.62 -6.97
C SER A 65 1.82 -9.05 -7.09
N LEU A 66 1.50 -9.69 -5.96
CA LEU A 66 0.95 -11.03 -5.99
C LEU A 66 -0.45 -11.05 -6.60
N ASP A 67 -0.61 -11.92 -7.55
CA ASP A 67 -1.78 -12.53 -8.11
C ASP A 67 -1.54 -14.05 -8.16
N ASN A 68 -2.38 -14.83 -8.83
CA ASN A 68 -2.18 -16.27 -8.91
C ASN A 68 -0.84 -16.64 -9.59
N GLU A 69 -0.50 -15.99 -10.71
CA GLU A 69 0.70 -16.32 -11.50
C GLU A 69 1.98 -16.01 -10.73
N ASN A 70 2.09 -14.80 -10.19
CA ASN A 70 3.24 -14.40 -9.39
C ASN A 70 3.36 -15.24 -8.11
N PHE A 71 2.24 -15.62 -7.50
CA PHE A 71 2.26 -16.45 -6.30
C PHE A 71 2.72 -17.89 -6.62
N GLU A 72 2.23 -18.52 -7.68
CA GLU A 72 2.73 -19.83 -8.14
C GLU A 72 4.24 -19.81 -8.41
N LYS A 73 4.75 -18.71 -8.99
CA LYS A 73 6.19 -18.53 -9.20
C LYS A 73 6.94 -18.37 -7.88
N CYS A 74 6.39 -17.63 -6.91
CA CYS A 74 6.95 -17.54 -5.57
C CYS A 74 7.07 -18.90 -4.88
N GLU A 75 6.01 -19.71 -4.95
CA GLU A 75 6.01 -21.06 -4.39
C GLU A 75 7.03 -21.97 -5.09
N LYS A 76 7.08 -21.96 -6.42
CA LYS A 76 8.05 -22.72 -7.21
C LYS A 76 9.51 -22.38 -6.85
N PHE A 77 9.78 -21.15 -6.49
CA PHE A 77 11.12 -20.66 -6.16
C PHE A 77 11.42 -20.66 -4.66
N ASP A 78 10.51 -21.12 -3.80
CA ASP A 78 10.59 -21.05 -2.34
C ASP A 78 10.86 -19.61 -1.84
N ALA A 79 10.19 -18.63 -2.45
CA ALA A 79 10.45 -17.21 -2.19
C ALA A 79 10.15 -16.83 -0.73
N TYR A 80 9.10 -17.38 -0.13
CA TYR A 80 8.81 -17.13 1.29
C TYR A 80 9.95 -17.64 2.20
N ASP A 81 10.48 -18.83 1.94
CA ASP A 81 11.61 -19.40 2.71
C ASP A 81 12.88 -18.58 2.53
N PHE A 82 13.10 -18.05 1.32
CA PHE A 82 14.18 -17.09 1.07
C PHE A 82 14.02 -15.84 1.95
N LEU A 83 12.82 -15.25 2.01
CA LEU A 83 12.57 -14.08 2.87
C LEU A 83 12.75 -14.43 4.36
N LYS A 84 12.29 -15.60 4.80
CA LYS A 84 12.51 -16.08 6.16
C LYS A 84 13.99 -16.23 6.51
N LYS A 85 14.81 -16.68 5.56
CA LYS A 85 16.26 -16.71 5.72
C LYS A 85 16.84 -15.30 5.89
N MET A 86 16.45 -14.35 5.03
CA MET A 86 16.90 -12.95 5.13
C MET A 86 16.45 -12.31 6.44
N GLN A 87 15.25 -12.65 6.93
CA GLN A 87 14.75 -12.20 8.24
C GLN A 87 15.62 -12.76 9.38
N LYS A 88 15.96 -14.04 9.33
CA LYS A 88 16.84 -14.67 10.33
C LYS A 88 18.26 -14.08 10.32
N GLU A 89 18.74 -13.64 9.18
CA GLU A 89 20.02 -12.96 9.01
C GLU A 89 19.98 -11.47 9.42
N GLY A 90 18.81 -10.97 9.84
CA GLY A 90 18.62 -9.58 10.27
C GLY A 90 18.56 -8.57 9.12
N LYS A 91 18.37 -9.05 7.88
CA LYS A 91 18.27 -8.22 6.66
C LYS A 91 16.84 -7.75 6.37
N ILE A 92 15.85 -8.38 6.96
CA ILE A 92 14.42 -8.03 6.89
C ILE A 92 13.86 -8.08 8.31
N LYS A 93 13.02 -7.09 8.71
CA LYS A 93 12.29 -7.16 9.98
C LYS A 93 10.92 -7.80 9.81
N TYR A 94 10.12 -7.32 8.84
CA TYR A 94 8.74 -7.76 8.61
C TYR A 94 8.57 -8.23 7.18
N ILE A 95 7.96 -9.40 6.99
CA ILE A 95 7.71 -10.03 5.69
C ILE A 95 6.23 -9.88 5.34
N GLY A 96 5.96 -9.37 4.14
CA GLY A 96 4.61 -9.22 3.63
C GLY A 96 4.53 -9.41 2.12
N PHE A 97 3.41 -9.00 1.57
CA PHE A 97 3.19 -8.99 0.12
C PHE A 97 2.37 -7.78 -0.31
N SER A 98 2.50 -7.34 -1.55
CA SER A 98 1.55 -6.44 -2.20
C SER A 98 0.67 -7.23 -3.16
N PHE A 99 -0.61 -6.88 -3.21
CA PHE A 99 -1.63 -7.72 -3.83
C PHE A 99 -2.38 -6.99 -4.95
N HIS A 100 -2.59 -7.69 -6.08
CA HIS A 100 -3.34 -7.22 -7.24
C HIS A 100 -4.20 -8.32 -7.91
N GLY A 101 -4.45 -9.41 -7.21
CA GLY A 101 -5.22 -10.56 -7.71
C GLY A 101 -6.71 -10.51 -7.38
N THR A 102 -7.35 -11.66 -7.53
CA THR A 102 -8.75 -11.88 -7.17
C THR A 102 -8.92 -12.16 -5.67
N VAL A 103 -10.16 -12.10 -5.17
CA VAL A 103 -10.46 -12.43 -3.77
C VAL A 103 -10.05 -13.88 -3.42
N ASP A 104 -10.19 -14.81 -4.36
CA ASP A 104 -9.81 -16.21 -4.14
C ASP A 104 -8.29 -16.39 -4.12
N ASP A 105 -7.55 -15.64 -4.94
CA ASP A 105 -6.08 -15.60 -4.87
C ASP A 105 -5.62 -15.12 -3.50
N LEU A 106 -6.26 -14.05 -2.97
CA LEU A 106 -5.92 -13.54 -1.65
C LEU A 106 -6.14 -14.57 -0.54
N ARG A 107 -7.25 -15.32 -0.59
CA ARG A 107 -7.51 -16.41 0.37
C ARG A 107 -6.42 -17.48 0.33
N ASN A 108 -6.00 -17.87 -0.87
CA ASN A 108 -4.93 -18.83 -1.06
C ASN A 108 -3.60 -18.32 -0.49
N ILE A 109 -3.20 -17.09 -0.81
CA ILE A 109 -1.97 -16.46 -0.33
C ILE A 109 -1.97 -16.34 1.20
N VAL A 110 -3.07 -15.86 1.78
CA VAL A 110 -3.20 -15.69 3.24
C VAL A 110 -3.10 -17.01 3.97
N SER A 111 -3.66 -18.09 3.41
CA SER A 111 -3.64 -19.42 4.06
C SER A 111 -2.32 -20.17 3.89
N ALA A 112 -1.51 -19.83 2.90
CA ALA A 112 -0.28 -20.58 2.57
C ALA A 112 0.85 -20.30 3.56
N HIS A 113 0.97 -19.06 4.06
CA HIS A 113 2.10 -18.65 4.90
C HIS A 113 1.68 -17.75 6.05
N LYS A 114 2.59 -17.55 7.00
CA LYS A 114 2.41 -16.61 8.10
C LYS A 114 2.99 -15.24 7.73
N TRP A 115 2.13 -14.33 7.33
CA TRP A 115 2.49 -12.98 6.94
C TRP A 115 2.49 -12.01 8.13
N ASP A 116 3.46 -11.09 8.16
CA ASP A 116 3.51 -10.05 9.19
C ASP A 116 2.62 -8.86 8.79
N PHE A 117 2.37 -8.65 7.48
CA PHE A 117 1.49 -7.61 6.94
C PHE A 117 1.15 -7.89 5.47
N ALA A 118 0.14 -7.19 4.96
CA ALA A 118 -0.19 -7.17 3.53
C ALA A 118 -0.41 -5.74 3.04
N GLN A 119 -0.13 -5.48 1.76
CA GLN A 119 -0.39 -4.19 1.11
C GLN A 119 -1.43 -4.36 0.02
N ILE A 120 -2.56 -3.66 0.14
CA ILE A 120 -3.66 -3.69 -0.83
C ILE A 120 -4.01 -2.30 -1.34
N GLN A 121 -4.61 -2.23 -2.52
CA GLN A 121 -5.23 -1.00 -3.03
C GLN A 121 -6.58 -0.81 -2.36
N MET A 122 -6.79 0.35 -1.71
CA MET A 122 -8.02 0.62 -1.00
C MET A 122 -8.32 2.13 -0.97
N ASN A 123 -9.53 2.48 -1.36
CA ASN A 123 -10.14 3.79 -1.25
C ASN A 123 -11.66 3.64 -1.36
N TYR A 124 -12.44 4.71 -1.15
CA TYR A 124 -13.91 4.61 -1.16
C TYR A 124 -14.50 4.25 -2.54
N LEU A 125 -13.79 4.49 -3.65
CA LEU A 125 -14.23 4.12 -5.00
C LEU A 125 -13.94 2.64 -5.29
N ASP A 126 -12.76 2.14 -4.90
CA ASP A 126 -12.35 0.75 -5.12
C ASP A 126 -12.93 -0.20 -4.07
N TRP A 127 -13.57 0.35 -3.02
CA TRP A 127 -14.20 -0.42 -1.96
C TRP A 127 -15.14 -1.50 -2.49
N GLU A 128 -15.98 -1.14 -3.48
CA GLU A 128 -16.84 -2.09 -4.18
C GLU A 128 -16.28 -2.46 -5.57
N ASN A 129 -15.70 -1.50 -6.32
CA ASN A 129 -15.29 -1.71 -7.71
C ASN A 129 -14.15 -2.74 -7.88
N GLN A 130 -13.23 -2.82 -6.91
CA GLN A 130 -12.12 -3.78 -6.92
C GLN A 130 -12.21 -4.79 -5.76
N ASN A 131 -13.39 -4.96 -5.18
CA ASN A 131 -13.60 -5.82 -4.02
C ASN A 131 -12.65 -5.51 -2.83
N ALA A 132 -12.19 -4.26 -2.69
CA ALA A 132 -11.27 -3.88 -1.61
C ALA A 132 -11.87 -4.15 -0.23
N LYS A 133 -13.20 -4.04 -0.08
CA LYS A 133 -13.95 -4.43 1.11
C LYS A 133 -13.72 -5.89 1.50
N MET A 134 -13.87 -6.79 0.54
CA MET A 134 -13.68 -8.21 0.79
C MET A 134 -12.20 -8.55 1.07
N GLN A 135 -11.28 -7.90 0.35
CA GLN A 135 -9.85 -8.06 0.58
C GLN A 135 -9.46 -7.60 2.00
N TYR A 136 -9.93 -6.42 2.40
CA TYR A 136 -9.72 -5.91 3.75
C TYR A 136 -10.27 -6.86 4.82
N GLN A 137 -11.50 -7.37 4.65
CA GLN A 137 -12.13 -8.28 5.59
C GLN A 137 -11.34 -9.60 5.74
N ILE A 138 -10.84 -10.16 4.64
CA ILE A 138 -10.02 -11.38 4.68
C ILE A 138 -8.75 -11.15 5.52
N LEU A 139 -8.10 -10.01 5.34
CA LEU A 139 -6.88 -9.67 6.10
C LEU A 139 -7.20 -9.41 7.57
N GLU A 140 -8.29 -8.71 7.87
CA GLU A 140 -8.75 -8.45 9.23
C GLU A 140 -9.09 -9.75 9.97
N ASP A 141 -9.87 -10.65 9.34
CA ASP A 141 -10.24 -11.96 9.91
C ASP A 141 -9.00 -12.85 10.14
N ALA A 142 -8.00 -12.74 9.29
CA ALA A 142 -6.72 -13.44 9.44
C ALA A 142 -5.77 -12.78 10.46
N GLY A 143 -6.11 -11.61 10.99
CA GLY A 143 -5.25 -10.83 11.89
C GLY A 143 -3.97 -10.31 11.22
N ILE A 144 -4.00 -10.10 9.89
CA ILE A 144 -2.87 -9.58 9.12
C ILE A 144 -3.00 -8.06 8.97
N PRO A 145 -2.11 -7.27 9.59
CA PRO A 145 -2.11 -5.82 9.46
C PRO A 145 -2.02 -5.36 8.01
N THR A 146 -2.75 -4.30 7.68
CA THR A 146 -2.89 -3.84 6.30
C THR A 146 -2.18 -2.50 6.08
N ILE A 147 -1.38 -2.43 5.02
CA ILE A 147 -0.84 -1.19 4.45
C ILE A 147 -1.69 -0.86 3.21
N VAL A 148 -2.10 0.40 3.08
CA VAL A 148 -2.92 0.82 1.95
C VAL A 148 -2.10 1.57 0.92
N MET A 149 -2.21 1.13 -0.34
CA MET A 149 -1.75 1.87 -1.52
C MET A 149 -2.94 2.47 -2.27
N GLU A 150 -2.68 3.49 -3.10
CA GLU A 150 -3.68 4.19 -3.91
C GLU A 150 -4.86 4.79 -3.12
N PRO A 151 -4.63 5.41 -1.94
CA PRO A 151 -5.71 5.98 -1.14
C PRO A 151 -6.49 7.06 -1.88
N VAL A 152 -5.84 7.78 -2.81
CA VAL A 152 -6.46 8.81 -3.66
C VAL A 152 -6.53 8.40 -5.15
N ARG A 153 -6.25 7.13 -5.47
CA ARG A 153 -6.32 6.52 -6.81
C ARG A 153 -5.61 7.37 -7.88
N GLY A 154 -4.29 7.50 -7.73
CA GLY A 154 -3.45 8.29 -8.65
C GLY A 154 -3.82 9.78 -8.70
N GLY A 155 -4.51 10.29 -7.68
CA GLY A 155 -4.98 11.70 -7.62
C GLY A 155 -6.42 11.90 -8.10
N LYS A 156 -7.08 10.87 -8.65
CA LYS A 156 -8.47 10.96 -9.13
C LYS A 156 -9.44 11.42 -8.04
N LEU A 157 -9.28 10.93 -6.82
CA LEU A 157 -10.14 11.27 -5.69
C LEU A 157 -9.78 12.61 -5.04
N ALA A 158 -8.67 13.24 -5.46
CA ALA A 158 -8.34 14.61 -5.09
C ALA A 158 -8.95 15.65 -6.04
N LEU A 159 -9.31 15.23 -7.26
CA LEU A 159 -9.86 16.07 -8.33
C LEU A 159 -11.28 15.61 -8.70
N VAL A 160 -12.20 15.72 -7.76
CA VAL A 160 -13.62 15.38 -7.95
C VAL A 160 -14.39 16.52 -8.63
N ASN A 161 -15.56 16.22 -9.22
CA ASN A 161 -16.44 17.23 -9.81
C ASN A 161 -17.10 18.14 -8.72
N ASP A 162 -17.73 19.23 -9.16
CA ASP A 162 -18.35 20.21 -8.26
C ASP A 162 -19.45 19.60 -7.39
N GLU A 163 -20.25 18.68 -7.93
CA GLU A 163 -21.32 18.00 -7.17
C GLU A 163 -20.77 17.27 -5.94
N ILE A 164 -19.68 16.49 -6.12
CA ILE A 164 -19.03 15.77 -5.01
C ILE A 164 -18.33 16.76 -4.07
N SER A 165 -17.65 17.77 -4.63
CA SER A 165 -16.97 18.79 -3.85
C SER A 165 -17.94 19.54 -2.93
N ASP A 166 -19.09 19.99 -3.46
CA ASP A 166 -20.11 20.70 -2.70
C ASP A 166 -20.77 19.80 -1.65
N MET A 167 -20.98 18.52 -1.99
CA MET A 167 -21.50 17.53 -1.04
C MET A 167 -20.55 17.36 0.15
N PHE A 168 -19.24 17.23 -0.08
CA PHE A 168 -18.24 17.11 0.98
C PHE A 168 -18.15 18.38 1.82
N LYS A 169 -18.12 19.57 1.17
CA LYS A 169 -18.07 20.87 1.85
C LYS A 169 -19.30 21.16 2.67
N SER A 170 -20.47 20.61 2.33
CA SER A 170 -21.69 20.78 3.11
C SER A 170 -21.56 20.26 4.55
N LEU A 171 -20.70 19.25 4.77
CA LEU A 171 -20.46 18.68 6.09
C LEU A 171 -19.13 19.16 6.70
N LYS A 172 -18.06 19.24 5.89
CA LYS A 172 -16.73 19.67 6.31
C LYS A 172 -16.18 20.72 5.31
N PRO A 173 -16.51 22.01 5.47
CA PRO A 173 -16.21 23.04 4.47
C PRO A 173 -14.70 23.25 4.22
N ASP A 174 -13.88 23.01 5.23
CA ASP A 174 -12.43 23.23 5.17
C ASP A 174 -11.63 22.01 4.69
N ASN A 175 -12.30 20.87 4.48
CA ASN A 175 -11.64 19.62 4.08
C ASN A 175 -11.53 19.51 2.56
N SER A 176 -10.34 19.12 2.09
CA SER A 176 -10.11 18.80 0.68
C SER A 176 -10.79 17.48 0.28
N PRO A 177 -11.09 17.23 -1.01
CA PRO A 177 -11.53 15.91 -1.45
C PRO A 177 -10.53 14.80 -1.13
N ALA A 178 -9.21 15.07 -1.17
CA ALA A 178 -8.17 14.12 -0.80
C ALA A 178 -8.28 13.72 0.69
N SER A 179 -8.62 14.66 1.57
CA SER A 179 -8.81 14.39 3.00
C SER A 179 -9.97 13.42 3.26
N TRP A 180 -11.02 13.44 2.44
CA TRP A 180 -12.10 12.44 2.50
C TRP A 180 -11.63 11.05 2.11
N ALA A 181 -10.81 10.94 1.07
CA ALA A 181 -10.24 9.65 0.66
C ALA A 181 -9.27 9.09 1.71
N MET A 182 -8.40 9.93 2.27
CA MET A 182 -7.48 9.56 3.35
C MET A 182 -8.24 9.18 4.63
N GLY A 183 -9.24 9.96 5.01
CA GLY A 183 -10.07 9.72 6.18
C GLY A 183 -10.90 8.44 6.08
N PHE A 184 -11.44 8.13 4.90
CA PHE A 184 -12.11 6.85 4.65
C PHE A 184 -11.19 5.68 4.97
N VAL A 185 -9.98 5.66 4.42
CA VAL A 185 -9.00 4.60 4.66
C VAL A 185 -8.61 4.55 6.14
N ALA A 186 -8.28 5.70 6.74
CA ALA A 186 -7.83 5.78 8.14
C ALA A 186 -8.91 5.34 9.15
N SER A 187 -10.19 5.29 8.74
CA SER A 187 -11.29 4.85 9.60
C SER A 187 -11.33 3.35 9.85
N HIS A 188 -10.54 2.56 9.13
CA HIS A 188 -10.52 1.10 9.25
C HIS A 188 -9.44 0.63 10.23
N LYS A 189 -9.82 -0.14 11.23
CA LYS A 189 -8.97 -0.47 12.41
C LYS A 189 -7.73 -1.30 12.09
N ASN A 190 -7.78 -2.14 11.04
CA ASN A 190 -6.66 -3.01 10.67
C ASN A 190 -5.60 -2.31 9.80
N ILE A 191 -5.78 -1.00 9.51
CA ILE A 191 -4.83 -0.20 8.73
C ILE A 191 -3.70 0.31 9.64
N ILE A 192 -2.47 -0.04 9.32
CA ILE A 192 -1.27 0.41 10.06
C ILE A 192 -0.51 1.52 9.35
N THR A 193 -0.67 1.66 8.03
CA THR A 193 0.01 2.69 7.24
C THR A 193 -0.77 2.98 5.96
N ILE A 194 -0.80 4.25 5.57
CA ILE A 194 -1.38 4.73 4.33
C ILE A 194 -0.27 5.32 3.49
N LEU A 195 -0.03 4.76 2.30
CA LEU A 195 0.99 5.25 1.37
C LEU A 195 0.41 6.36 0.51
N SER A 196 0.99 7.54 0.56
CA SER A 196 0.57 8.68 -0.25
C SER A 196 1.69 9.13 -1.20
N GLY A 197 1.35 9.30 -2.49
CA GLY A 197 2.25 9.76 -3.53
C GLY A 197 2.34 11.29 -3.61
N MET A 198 2.51 11.99 -2.48
CA MET A 198 2.63 13.44 -2.40
C MET A 198 3.83 13.94 -3.21
N ASN A 199 3.63 14.99 -4.00
CA ASN A 199 4.68 15.64 -4.79
C ASN A 199 4.79 17.16 -4.55
N SER A 200 4.03 17.68 -3.58
CA SER A 200 4.11 19.09 -3.14
C SER A 200 3.98 19.21 -1.63
N ALA A 201 4.45 20.34 -1.09
CA ALA A 201 4.32 20.65 0.32
C ALA A 201 2.86 20.81 0.77
N GLU A 202 2.00 21.37 -0.11
CA GLU A 202 0.57 21.54 0.16
C GLU A 202 -0.11 20.18 0.37
N GLN A 203 0.15 19.19 -0.50
CA GLN A 203 -0.40 17.83 -0.37
C GLN A 203 0.08 17.16 0.92
N MET A 204 1.34 17.35 1.29
CA MET A 204 1.88 16.83 2.54
C MET A 204 1.19 17.46 3.75
N LEU A 205 1.01 18.77 3.76
CA LEU A 205 0.36 19.51 4.85
C LEU A 205 -1.12 19.13 4.97
N ASP A 206 -1.82 18.97 3.86
CA ASP A 206 -3.21 18.53 3.83
C ASP A 206 -3.36 17.11 4.43
N ASN A 207 -2.53 16.16 4.01
CA ASN A 207 -2.53 14.81 4.57
C ASN A 207 -2.17 14.79 6.05
N LEU A 208 -1.17 15.57 6.48
CA LEU A 208 -0.79 15.68 7.89
C LEU A 208 -1.93 16.28 8.72
N SER A 209 -2.56 17.35 8.26
CA SER A 209 -3.70 17.96 8.95
C SER A 209 -4.89 17.01 9.05
N THR A 210 -5.13 16.20 8.01
CA THR A 210 -6.19 15.20 7.97
C THR A 210 -5.98 14.10 9.01
N LEU A 211 -4.73 13.65 9.20
CA LEU A 211 -4.42 12.49 10.04
C LEU A 211 -3.98 12.87 11.47
N THR A 212 -3.68 14.14 11.73
CA THR A 212 -3.38 14.63 13.09
C THR A 212 -4.68 14.66 13.91
N ASP A 213 -4.67 14.04 15.08
CA ASP A 213 -5.83 13.91 15.96
C ASP A 213 -7.07 13.31 15.26
N PHE A 214 -6.84 12.43 14.29
CA PHE A 214 -7.85 11.82 13.44
C PHE A 214 -8.90 11.06 14.26
N LYS A 215 -10.16 11.24 13.88
CA LYS A 215 -11.29 10.47 14.40
C LYS A 215 -11.93 9.66 13.27
N PRO A 216 -12.19 8.36 13.47
CA PRO A 216 -12.85 7.54 12.46
C PRO A 216 -14.15 8.16 11.96
N PHE A 217 -14.46 7.98 10.70
CA PHE A 217 -15.66 8.49 10.07
C PHE A 217 -16.93 7.95 10.73
N THR A 218 -17.89 8.82 10.86
CA THR A 218 -19.26 8.49 11.24
C THR A 218 -20.01 7.82 10.08
N ASP A 219 -21.19 7.24 10.35
CA ASP A 219 -22.04 6.65 9.31
C ASP A 219 -22.43 7.68 8.23
N ILE A 220 -22.62 8.96 8.62
CA ILE A 220 -22.93 10.05 7.68
C ILE A 220 -21.75 10.27 6.73
N GLU A 221 -20.53 10.35 7.24
CA GLU A 221 -19.33 10.56 6.44
C GLU A 221 -19.07 9.38 5.49
N ASN A 222 -19.22 8.15 5.97
CA ASN A 222 -19.14 6.96 5.15
C ASN A 222 -20.19 6.95 4.03
N SER A 223 -21.44 7.33 4.34
CA SER A 223 -22.51 7.44 3.34
C SER A 223 -22.22 8.50 2.27
N LEU A 224 -21.51 9.60 2.60
CA LEU A 224 -21.09 10.58 1.60
C LEU A 224 -19.98 10.01 0.69
N CYS A 225 -19.05 9.23 1.21
CA CYS A 225 -18.05 8.52 0.39
C CYS A 225 -18.72 7.52 -0.57
N GLU A 226 -19.72 6.77 -0.12
CA GLU A 226 -20.50 5.84 -0.97
C GLU A 226 -21.24 6.59 -2.09
N LYS A 227 -21.85 7.72 -1.77
CA LYS A 227 -22.52 8.57 -2.78
C LYS A 227 -21.52 9.14 -3.78
N ALA A 228 -20.36 9.59 -3.32
CA ALA A 228 -19.30 10.08 -4.21
C ALA A 228 -18.84 8.99 -5.17
N ALA A 229 -18.60 7.76 -4.68
CA ALA A 229 -18.28 6.61 -5.51
C ALA A 229 -19.37 6.31 -6.56
N ALA A 230 -20.66 6.38 -6.17
CA ALA A 230 -21.77 6.18 -7.08
C ALA A 230 -21.87 7.26 -8.18
N ILE A 231 -21.57 8.53 -7.85
CA ILE A 231 -21.54 9.63 -8.83
C ILE A 231 -20.39 9.42 -9.81
N ILE A 232 -19.18 9.08 -9.33
CA ILE A 232 -18.01 8.81 -10.18
C ILE A 232 -18.31 7.67 -11.14
N ASN A 233 -18.85 6.56 -10.64
CA ASN A 233 -19.18 5.38 -11.47
C ASN A 233 -20.20 5.70 -12.57
N LYS A 234 -21.17 6.58 -12.31
CA LYS A 234 -22.13 7.01 -13.35
C LYS A 234 -21.51 7.88 -14.43
N SER A 235 -20.47 8.62 -14.14
CA SER A 235 -19.80 9.49 -15.09
C SER A 235 -18.80 8.77 -15.99
N GLU A 236 -18.48 7.51 -15.72
CA GLU A 236 -17.54 6.67 -16.48
C GLU A 236 -18.21 5.68 -17.41
N VAL A 237 -19.54 5.63 -17.42
CA VAL A 237 -20.38 4.84 -18.35
C VAL A 237 -20.84 5.72 -19.50
#